data_f35c6885f0edfe7c4252d6148ed13d79
#
_entry.id   f35c6885f0edfe7c4252d6148ed13d79
#
_cell.length_a   1.000
_cell.length_b   1.000
_cell.length_c   1.000
_cell.angle_alpha   90.00
_cell.angle_beta   90.00
_cell.angle_gamma   90.00
#
_symmetry.space_group_name_H-M   'P 1'
#
loop_
_entity.id
_entity.type
_entity.pdbx_description
1 polymer ?
#
loop_
_entity_poly.entity_id
_entity_poly.type
_entity_poly.pdbx_seq_one_letter_code
_entity_poly.pdbx_strand_id
1 'polypeptide(L)'
;MPAHISTQQANIDFFKMTTSQTFTYKVAGVSFCVCFEDYPDGRSMLPSYEPFIVKQTDAPCISTITFAKDAVDINAEGKEIGQFDNAGSNHAVYLLPDGGYKMVIYNYDNEPAVAFISNANFSSVKASLFGNKINRRFGLNNTIMIAYAFSGAYSNILLIHASVTMKDGKGYLFLGKSGTGKSTHSQLWLKHIPETELLNDDNPAIRLINDEVIVYGTPWSGKTPCYKNKQVPIGAFVKLKQYPDNIIRREPPLKAFATLLTSTSSMLWDKPLYDKICNTISAIAMRCSLYHLKCRPDEEAARLSFSNITK
;
A
#
# COMPACT_ATOMS: atom_id res chain seq x y z
N MET A 1 76.65 15.79 -10.22
CA MET A 1 75.52 15.74 -9.26
C MET A 1 74.22 15.87 -10.05
N PRO A 2 73.38 14.82 -10.18
CA PRO A 2 72.09 14.93 -10.83
C PRO A 2 71.03 15.23 -9.80
N ALA A 3 70.08 16.13 -10.18
CA ALA A 3 68.95 16.58 -9.40
C ALA A 3 67.88 15.53 -9.24
N HIS A 4 67.45 15.35 -8.01
CA HIS A 4 66.27 14.54 -7.68
C HIS A 4 65.00 15.25 -8.14
N ILE A 5 64.24 14.67 -9.08
CA ILE A 5 62.88 15.04 -9.40
C ILE A 5 61.95 14.20 -8.50
N SER A 6 61.27 14.86 -7.56
CA SER A 6 60.24 14.24 -6.74
C SER A 6 58.94 14.15 -7.55
N THR A 7 58.53 12.94 -7.85
CA THR A 7 57.17 12.64 -8.39
C THR A 7 56.14 12.81 -7.28
N GLN A 8 55.41 13.94 -7.30
CA GLN A 8 54.17 14.06 -6.55
C GLN A 8 53.12 13.20 -7.24
N GLN A 9 52.74 12.15 -6.57
CA GLN A 9 51.60 11.27 -6.95
C GLN A 9 50.32 12.04 -6.64
N ALA A 10 49.67 12.57 -7.67
CA ALA A 10 48.37 13.19 -7.57
C ALA A 10 47.34 12.10 -7.23
N ASN A 11 46.85 12.11 -6.01
CA ASN A 11 45.64 11.36 -5.63
C ASN A 11 44.45 11.95 -6.41
N ILE A 12 44.05 11.28 -7.46
CA ILE A 12 42.76 11.54 -8.13
C ILE A 12 41.71 10.88 -7.26
N ASP A 13 41.12 11.67 -6.38
CA ASP A 13 39.84 11.33 -5.74
C ASP A 13 38.80 11.13 -6.83
N PHE A 14 38.51 9.89 -7.16
CA PHE A 14 37.33 9.54 -7.94
C PHE A 14 36.14 9.91 -7.10
N PHE A 15 35.61 11.13 -7.27
CA PHE A 15 34.26 11.47 -6.87
C PHE A 15 33.33 10.47 -7.56
N LYS A 16 32.86 9.48 -6.82
CA LYS A 16 31.75 8.62 -7.23
C LYS A 16 30.56 9.53 -7.49
N MET A 17 30.29 9.90 -8.74
CA MET A 17 29.02 10.52 -9.12
C MET A 17 27.91 9.52 -8.76
N THR A 18 27.28 9.70 -7.62
CA THR A 18 26.05 9.01 -7.27
C THR A 18 24.99 9.49 -8.24
N THR A 19 24.59 8.63 -9.17
CA THR A 19 23.50 8.92 -10.09
C THR A 19 22.18 8.78 -9.33
N SER A 20 21.71 9.90 -8.78
CA SER A 20 20.36 9.95 -8.20
C SER A 20 19.31 9.90 -9.31
N GLN A 21 18.33 9.02 -9.17
CA GLN A 21 17.18 8.90 -10.07
C GLN A 21 15.90 9.13 -9.27
N THR A 22 15.05 10.04 -9.73
CA THR A 22 13.76 10.32 -9.09
C THR A 22 12.62 10.03 -10.05
N PHE A 23 11.64 9.28 -9.57
CA PHE A 23 10.42 8.94 -10.29
C PHE A 23 9.21 9.43 -9.50
N THR A 24 8.25 10.03 -10.19
CA THR A 24 6.98 10.48 -9.61
C THR A 24 5.88 9.55 -10.06
N TYR A 25 5.10 9.09 -9.11
CA TYR A 25 3.94 8.23 -9.32
C TYR A 25 2.68 8.92 -8.82
N LYS A 26 1.52 8.63 -9.44
CA LYS A 26 0.22 9.17 -9.05
C LYS A 26 -0.78 8.06 -8.82
N VAL A 27 -1.33 7.99 -7.61
CA VAL A 27 -2.37 7.04 -7.20
C VAL A 27 -3.46 7.80 -6.47
N ALA A 28 -4.72 7.50 -6.71
CA ALA A 28 -5.87 8.16 -6.09
C ALA A 28 -5.82 9.71 -6.17
N GLY A 29 -5.30 10.25 -7.27
CA GLY A 29 -5.24 11.69 -7.52
C GLY A 29 -4.13 12.44 -6.78
N VAL A 30 -3.28 11.77 -5.98
CA VAL A 30 -2.12 12.37 -5.31
C VAL A 30 -0.82 11.77 -5.81
N SER A 31 0.26 12.58 -5.78
CA SER A 31 1.58 12.17 -6.24
C SER A 31 2.51 11.85 -5.06
N PHE A 32 3.39 10.89 -5.27
CA PHE A 32 4.51 10.58 -4.39
C PHE A 32 5.78 10.37 -5.21
N CYS A 33 6.93 10.69 -4.62
CA CYS A 33 8.23 10.61 -5.26
C CYS A 33 9.04 9.46 -4.70
N VAL A 34 9.72 8.70 -5.58
CA VAL A 34 10.67 7.66 -5.20
C VAL A 34 12.03 8.03 -5.78
N CYS A 35 12.99 8.23 -4.88
CA CYS A 35 14.36 8.60 -5.21
C CYS A 35 15.28 7.40 -4.96
N PHE A 36 16.16 7.10 -5.91
CA PHE A 36 17.16 6.07 -5.79
C PHE A 36 18.55 6.72 -5.80
N GLU A 37 19.23 6.64 -4.68
CA GLU A 37 20.65 6.94 -4.53
C GLU A 37 21.38 5.61 -4.39
N ASP A 38 22.47 5.38 -5.14
CA ASP A 38 23.25 4.13 -5.13
C ASP A 38 22.49 2.83 -5.54
N TYR A 39 21.28 2.95 -6.09
CA TYR A 39 20.51 1.82 -6.64
C TYR A 39 20.15 2.07 -8.12
N PRO A 40 21.09 1.87 -9.05
CA PRO A 40 20.87 2.15 -10.48
C PRO A 40 19.78 1.28 -11.11
N ASP A 41 19.50 0.12 -10.52
CA ASP A 41 18.46 -0.80 -10.94
C ASP A 41 17.11 -0.60 -10.20
N GLY A 42 16.99 0.45 -9.37
CA GLY A 42 15.82 0.71 -8.51
C GLY A 42 14.50 0.69 -9.26
N ARG A 43 14.41 1.41 -10.40
CA ARG A 43 13.20 1.41 -11.24
C ARG A 43 12.83 0.02 -11.73
N SER A 44 13.80 -0.80 -12.11
CA SER A 44 13.54 -2.14 -12.63
C SER A 44 12.94 -3.10 -11.59
N MET A 45 13.02 -2.74 -10.31
CA MET A 45 12.39 -3.46 -9.21
C MET A 45 10.91 -3.08 -9.02
N LEU A 46 10.38 -2.08 -9.75
CA LEU A 46 9.03 -1.54 -9.62
C LEU A 46 8.16 -1.71 -10.90
N PRO A 47 8.09 -2.88 -11.54
CA PRO A 47 7.34 -3.03 -12.80
C PRO A 47 5.83 -2.78 -12.64
N SER A 48 5.25 -3.05 -11.46
CA SER A 48 3.84 -2.79 -11.17
C SER A 48 3.49 -1.31 -11.08
N TYR A 49 4.48 -0.43 -10.96
CA TYR A 49 4.28 1.02 -10.85
C TYR A 49 4.27 1.72 -12.22
N GLU A 50 4.66 1.07 -13.30
CA GLU A 50 4.73 1.69 -14.63
C GLU A 50 3.41 2.35 -15.08
N PRO A 51 2.21 1.77 -14.84
CA PRO A 51 0.95 2.43 -15.20
C PRO A 51 0.66 3.71 -14.41
N PHE A 52 1.36 3.96 -13.31
CA PHE A 52 1.14 5.06 -12.38
C PHE A 52 2.19 6.16 -12.48
N ILE A 53 3.21 6.00 -13.34
CA ILE A 53 4.26 6.99 -13.53
C ILE A 53 3.71 8.25 -14.18
N VAL A 54 4.16 9.42 -13.70
CA VAL A 54 3.85 10.72 -14.28
C VAL A 54 5.13 11.45 -14.65
N LYS A 55 5.14 12.12 -15.80
CA LYS A 55 6.33 12.82 -16.30
C LYS A 55 6.59 14.11 -15.54
N GLN A 56 5.53 14.79 -15.11
CA GLN A 56 5.59 16.05 -14.40
C GLN A 56 4.33 16.21 -13.53
N THR A 57 4.45 16.87 -12.38
CA THR A 57 3.32 17.24 -11.52
C THR A 57 3.53 18.65 -11.01
N ASP A 58 2.49 19.46 -11.07
CA ASP A 58 2.49 20.83 -10.50
C ASP A 58 2.14 20.81 -8.99
N ALA A 59 1.61 19.69 -8.51
CA ALA A 59 1.27 19.51 -7.10
C ALA A 59 2.44 18.87 -6.33
N PRO A 60 2.68 19.28 -5.07
CA PRO A 60 3.70 18.67 -4.23
C PRO A 60 3.39 17.19 -3.99
N CYS A 61 4.42 16.35 -3.88
CA CYS A 61 4.29 14.97 -3.49
C CYS A 61 3.84 14.87 -2.02
N ILE A 62 2.89 13.98 -1.73
CA ILE A 62 2.47 13.69 -0.34
C ILE A 62 3.56 12.98 0.45
N SER A 63 4.48 12.30 -0.24
CA SER A 63 5.63 11.63 0.35
C SER A 63 6.79 11.62 -0.64
N THR A 64 8.00 11.83 -0.14
CA THR A 64 9.26 11.60 -0.85
C THR A 64 10.00 10.48 -0.14
N ILE A 65 10.25 9.38 -0.87
CA ILE A 65 10.86 8.16 -0.34
C ILE A 65 12.22 8.01 -1.02
N THR A 66 13.30 8.13 -0.25
CA THR A 66 14.67 8.02 -0.73
C THR A 66 15.28 6.69 -0.30
N PHE A 67 15.73 5.90 -1.27
CA PHE A 67 16.49 4.68 -1.06
C PHE A 67 17.97 4.95 -1.29
N ALA A 68 18.78 4.80 -0.25
CA ALA A 68 20.23 4.95 -0.29
C ALA A 68 20.90 3.82 0.49
N LYS A 69 22.12 3.44 0.09
CA LYS A 69 22.93 2.47 0.84
C LYS A 69 23.36 3.13 2.14
N ASP A 70 23.34 2.35 3.21
CA ASP A 70 23.83 2.78 4.53
C ASP A 70 23.17 4.06 5.10
N ALA A 71 21.99 4.45 4.54
CA ALA A 71 21.26 5.63 5.00
C ALA A 71 20.56 5.41 6.35
N VAL A 72 20.26 4.15 6.70
CA VAL A 72 19.58 3.76 7.94
C VAL A 72 20.29 2.55 8.53
N ASP A 73 20.81 2.73 9.75
CA ASP A 73 21.35 1.62 10.54
C ASP A 73 20.19 0.82 11.14
N ILE A 74 20.18 -0.48 10.90
CA ILE A 74 19.18 -1.40 11.44
C ILE A 74 19.19 -1.43 12.97
N ASN A 75 20.38 -1.24 13.59
CA ASN A 75 20.59 -1.24 15.04
C ASN A 75 20.49 0.15 15.68
N ALA A 76 20.21 1.21 14.87
CA ALA A 76 20.13 2.57 15.41
C ALA A 76 19.07 2.69 16.50
N GLU A 77 19.32 3.58 17.45
CA GLU A 77 18.50 3.78 18.63
C GLU A 77 17.05 4.19 18.28
N GLY A 78 16.11 3.73 19.10
CA GLY A 78 14.70 4.07 19.06
C GLY A 78 13.97 3.28 20.14
N LYS A 79 12.89 3.85 20.70
CA LYS A 79 12.03 3.12 21.62
C LYS A 79 11.07 2.23 20.81
N GLU A 80 11.22 0.90 20.92
CA GLU A 80 10.24 -0.01 20.34
C GLU A 80 8.86 0.26 20.94
N ILE A 81 7.88 0.55 20.05
CA ILE A 81 6.50 0.88 20.42
C ILE A 81 5.50 -0.15 19.93
N GLY A 82 5.90 -1.05 19.06
CA GLY A 82 5.05 -2.11 18.57
C GLY A 82 5.69 -2.96 17.51
N GLN A 83 4.99 -4.04 17.24
CA GLN A 83 5.26 -4.94 16.13
C GLN A 83 3.98 -5.15 15.35
N PHE A 84 4.08 -5.37 14.06
CA PHE A 84 2.94 -5.79 13.26
C PHE A 84 3.31 -7.03 12.45
N ASP A 85 2.36 -7.96 12.39
CA ASP A 85 2.49 -9.18 11.63
C ASP A 85 1.95 -8.95 10.21
N ASN A 86 2.75 -9.30 9.21
CA ASN A 86 2.32 -9.40 7.83
C ASN A 86 2.62 -10.81 7.34
N ALA A 87 1.62 -11.70 7.42
CA ALA A 87 1.70 -13.08 6.95
C ALA A 87 2.83 -13.92 7.62
N GLY A 88 3.08 -13.71 8.91
CA GLY A 88 4.02 -14.51 9.72
C GLY A 88 5.41 -13.89 9.89
N SER A 89 5.63 -12.67 9.41
CA SER A 89 6.86 -11.91 9.69
C SER A 89 6.55 -10.75 10.62
N ASN A 90 7.27 -10.66 11.74
CA ASN A 90 7.14 -9.57 12.69
C ASN A 90 7.96 -8.39 12.21
N HIS A 91 7.29 -7.29 11.89
CA HIS A 91 7.92 -6.02 11.56
C HIS A 91 8.01 -5.16 12.81
N ALA A 92 9.19 -4.62 13.10
CA ALA A 92 9.43 -3.81 14.30
C ALA A 92 9.24 -2.32 14.01
N VAL A 93 8.60 -1.61 14.95
CA VAL A 93 8.36 -0.17 14.88
C VAL A 93 8.93 0.51 16.09
N TYR A 94 9.72 1.56 15.86
CA TYR A 94 10.38 2.35 16.88
C TYR A 94 9.99 3.82 16.76
N LEU A 95 9.73 4.46 17.88
CA LEU A 95 9.54 5.91 17.96
C LEU A 95 10.91 6.58 18.10
N LEU A 96 11.16 7.56 17.25
CA LEU A 96 12.38 8.38 17.25
C LEU A 96 12.21 9.62 18.17
N PRO A 97 13.32 10.20 18.67
CA PRO A 97 13.29 11.38 19.55
C PRO A 97 12.63 12.61 18.93
N ASP A 98 12.65 12.74 17.62
CA ASP A 98 12.04 13.83 16.84
C ASP A 98 10.53 13.62 16.56
N GLY A 99 9.96 12.53 17.06
CA GLY A 99 8.56 12.14 16.83
C GLY A 99 8.33 11.40 15.52
N GLY A 100 9.38 11.13 14.76
CA GLY A 100 9.35 10.27 13.59
C GLY A 100 9.39 8.79 13.95
N TYR A 101 9.46 7.93 12.94
CA TYR A 101 9.45 6.48 13.11
C TYR A 101 10.64 5.82 12.43
N LYS A 102 11.18 4.78 13.06
CA LYS A 102 12.00 3.78 12.39
C LYS A 102 11.22 2.49 12.28
N MET A 103 11.24 1.87 11.10
CA MET A 103 10.65 0.55 10.89
C MET A 103 11.67 -0.40 10.26
N VAL A 104 11.66 -1.64 10.73
CA VAL A 104 12.42 -2.74 10.14
C VAL A 104 11.44 -3.78 9.64
N ILE A 105 11.50 -4.07 8.34
CA ILE A 105 10.63 -5.06 7.69
C ILE A 105 11.45 -6.29 7.40
N TYR A 106 10.96 -7.43 7.87
CA TYR A 106 11.58 -8.75 7.69
C TYR A 106 10.86 -9.53 6.59
N ASN A 107 11.61 -10.35 5.86
CA ASN A 107 11.05 -11.29 4.89
C ASN A 107 10.47 -12.53 5.59
N TYR A 108 9.97 -13.50 4.81
CA TYR A 108 9.38 -14.74 5.35
C TYR A 108 10.39 -15.66 6.05
N ASP A 109 11.69 -15.48 5.79
CA ASP A 109 12.79 -16.19 6.46
C ASP A 109 13.27 -15.45 7.71
N ASN A 110 12.55 -14.40 8.13
CA ASN A 110 12.88 -13.52 9.25
C ASN A 110 14.23 -12.79 9.08
N GLU A 111 14.64 -12.53 7.84
CA GLU A 111 15.79 -11.71 7.52
C GLU A 111 15.34 -10.27 7.23
N PRO A 112 16.11 -9.24 7.61
CA PRO A 112 15.76 -7.86 7.29
C PRO A 112 15.79 -7.63 5.78
N ALA A 113 14.69 -7.06 5.26
CA ALA A 113 14.57 -6.67 3.86
C ALA A 113 14.80 -5.17 3.67
N VAL A 114 14.38 -4.36 4.62
CA VAL A 114 14.55 -2.91 4.65
C VAL A 114 14.52 -2.40 6.07
N ALA A 115 15.31 -1.37 6.34
CA ALA A 115 15.11 -0.46 7.46
C ALA A 115 14.85 0.94 6.90
N PHE A 116 13.87 1.64 7.44
CA PHE A 116 13.61 3.02 7.05
C PHE A 116 13.30 3.90 8.25
N ILE A 117 13.56 5.18 8.09
CA ILE A 117 13.13 6.24 9.00
C ILE A 117 12.17 7.18 8.29
N SER A 118 11.20 7.71 9.00
CA SER A 118 10.24 8.69 8.50
C SER A 118 10.06 9.83 9.50
N ASN A 119 9.63 11.00 9.01
CA ASN A 119 9.04 11.98 9.88
C ASN A 119 7.62 11.54 10.34
N ALA A 120 7.03 12.27 11.29
CA ALA A 120 5.77 11.89 11.93
C ALA A 120 4.60 11.66 10.96
N ASN A 121 4.53 12.38 9.85
CA ASN A 121 3.45 12.29 8.87
C ASN A 121 3.81 11.50 7.59
N PHE A 122 4.95 10.82 7.58
CA PHE A 122 5.45 10.04 6.44
C PHE A 122 5.62 10.83 5.13
N SER A 123 5.71 12.14 5.20
CA SER A 123 5.97 12.96 4.01
C SER A 123 7.43 12.89 3.53
N SER A 124 8.34 12.46 4.41
CA SER A 124 9.75 12.22 4.11
C SER A 124 10.18 10.89 4.70
N VAL A 125 10.70 10.01 3.86
CA VAL A 125 11.17 8.66 4.24
C VAL A 125 12.56 8.44 3.65
N LYS A 126 13.49 7.91 4.46
CA LYS A 126 14.80 7.41 4.01
C LYS A 126 14.92 5.94 4.35
N ALA A 127 15.45 5.13 3.44
CA ALA A 127 15.47 3.68 3.56
C ALA A 127 16.76 3.06 3.05
N SER A 128 17.19 1.97 3.69
CA SER A 128 18.27 1.09 3.24
C SER A 128 17.76 -0.31 2.99
N LEU A 129 18.05 -0.86 1.81
CA LEU A 129 17.60 -2.19 1.38
C LEU A 129 18.66 -3.24 1.67
N PHE A 130 18.23 -4.42 2.14
CA PHE A 130 19.12 -5.52 2.52
C PHE A 130 18.90 -6.78 1.68
N GLY A 131 19.87 -7.64 1.69
CA GLY A 131 19.83 -8.97 1.08
C GLY A 131 19.91 -8.97 -0.44
N ASN A 132 19.42 -10.05 -1.05
CA ASN A 132 19.42 -10.26 -2.49
C ASN A 132 18.34 -9.42 -3.21
N LYS A 133 18.27 -9.49 -4.53
CA LYS A 133 17.33 -8.70 -5.35
C LYS A 133 15.86 -8.94 -4.99
N ILE A 134 15.49 -10.17 -4.66
CA ILE A 134 14.11 -10.54 -4.27
C ILE A 134 13.77 -9.86 -2.94
N ASN A 135 14.67 -9.96 -1.97
CA ASN A 135 14.52 -9.36 -0.65
C ASN A 135 14.42 -7.83 -0.73
N ARG A 136 15.34 -7.20 -1.51
CA ARG A 136 15.29 -5.75 -1.74
C ARG A 136 14.00 -5.29 -2.41
N ARG A 137 13.49 -6.04 -3.40
CA ARG A 137 12.21 -5.74 -4.05
C ARG A 137 11.04 -5.82 -3.05
N PHE A 138 11.05 -6.81 -2.17
CA PHE A 138 10.05 -6.93 -1.09
C PHE A 138 10.12 -5.73 -0.15
N GLY A 139 11.30 -5.38 0.37
CA GLY A 139 11.50 -4.23 1.25
C GLY A 139 11.10 -2.90 0.59
N LEU A 140 11.51 -2.70 -0.67
CA LEU A 140 11.18 -1.54 -1.48
C LEU A 140 9.66 -1.34 -1.61
N ASN A 141 8.93 -2.39 -2.03
CA ASN A 141 7.47 -2.31 -2.21
C ASN A 141 6.74 -2.02 -0.90
N ASN A 142 7.14 -2.68 0.20
CA ASN A 142 6.52 -2.45 1.51
C ASN A 142 6.78 -1.03 2.04
N THR A 143 8.00 -0.52 1.88
CA THR A 143 8.33 0.86 2.31
C THR A 143 7.46 1.88 1.57
N ILE A 144 7.35 1.77 0.24
CA ILE A 144 6.53 2.71 -0.55
C ILE A 144 5.05 2.58 -0.17
N MET A 145 4.55 1.35 0.01
CA MET A 145 3.16 1.09 0.40
C MET A 145 2.83 1.71 1.76
N ILE A 146 3.68 1.51 2.76
CA ILE A 146 3.51 2.05 4.12
C ILE A 146 3.59 3.58 4.10
N ALA A 147 4.60 4.15 3.44
CA ALA A 147 4.74 5.60 3.31
C ALA A 147 3.51 6.24 2.65
N TYR A 148 3.02 5.63 1.55
CA TYR A 148 1.82 6.08 0.85
C TYR A 148 0.56 5.94 1.72
N ALA A 149 0.38 4.81 2.43
CA ALA A 149 -0.80 4.57 3.25
C ALA A 149 -0.93 5.64 4.35
N PHE A 150 0.15 5.96 5.03
CA PHE A 150 0.12 6.86 6.18
C PHE A 150 0.17 8.34 5.77
N SER A 151 0.97 8.73 4.78
CA SER A 151 0.90 10.10 4.24
C SER A 151 -0.42 10.38 3.53
N GLY A 152 -0.98 9.41 2.82
CA GLY A 152 -2.26 9.51 2.13
C GLY A 152 -3.46 9.71 3.06
N ALA A 153 -3.40 9.20 4.29
CA ALA A 153 -4.46 9.38 5.28
C ALA A 153 -4.74 10.86 5.58
N TYR A 154 -3.74 11.74 5.47
CA TYR A 154 -3.91 13.19 5.60
C TYR A 154 -4.65 13.83 4.41
N SER A 155 -4.83 13.08 3.32
CA SER A 155 -5.59 13.45 2.13
C SER A 155 -6.90 12.65 1.98
N ASN A 156 -7.41 12.06 3.07
CA ASN A 156 -8.60 11.20 3.13
C ASN A 156 -8.49 9.97 2.21
N ILE A 157 -7.27 9.43 2.06
CA ILE A 157 -6.98 8.22 1.30
C ILE A 157 -6.69 7.10 2.28
N LEU A 158 -7.25 5.92 2.03
CA LEU A 158 -7.02 4.71 2.81
C LEU A 158 -6.61 3.58 1.88
N LEU A 159 -5.56 2.83 2.23
CA LEU A 159 -5.31 1.51 1.65
C LEU A 159 -6.13 0.47 2.41
N ILE A 160 -6.86 -0.35 1.67
CA ILE A 160 -7.75 -1.35 2.25
C ILE A 160 -7.43 -2.75 1.72
N HIS A 161 -7.36 -3.73 2.60
CA HIS A 161 -7.14 -5.11 2.20
C HIS A 161 -8.41 -5.72 1.59
N ALA A 162 -8.54 -5.63 0.27
CA ALA A 162 -9.72 -6.03 -0.48
C ALA A 162 -9.39 -6.55 -1.87
N SER A 163 -10.27 -7.39 -2.43
CA SER A 163 -10.32 -7.64 -3.87
C SER A 163 -11.48 -6.84 -4.47
N VAL A 164 -11.27 -6.21 -5.63
CA VAL A 164 -12.24 -5.26 -6.22
C VAL A 164 -12.58 -5.63 -7.65
N THR A 165 -13.87 -5.82 -7.90
CA THR A 165 -14.42 -5.92 -9.25
C THR A 165 -15.14 -4.63 -9.63
N MET A 166 -15.13 -4.31 -10.93
CA MET A 166 -15.91 -3.23 -11.52
C MET A 166 -17.05 -3.82 -12.35
N LYS A 167 -18.24 -3.26 -12.20
CA LYS A 167 -19.41 -3.55 -13.03
C LYS A 167 -20.29 -2.29 -13.12
N ASP A 168 -20.79 -1.98 -14.30
CA ASP A 168 -21.66 -0.84 -14.58
C ASP A 168 -21.15 0.49 -14.01
N GLY A 169 -19.83 0.76 -14.17
CA GLY A 169 -19.18 1.98 -13.71
C GLY A 169 -19.01 2.09 -12.19
N LYS A 170 -19.27 1.04 -11.41
CA LYS A 170 -19.11 1.00 -9.95
C LYS A 170 -18.11 -0.07 -9.52
N GLY A 171 -17.44 0.16 -8.37
CA GLY A 171 -16.53 -0.78 -7.74
C GLY A 171 -17.17 -1.54 -6.59
N TYR A 172 -16.99 -2.85 -6.54
CA TYR A 172 -17.50 -3.72 -5.48
C TYR A 172 -16.30 -4.37 -4.77
N LEU A 173 -16.19 -4.07 -3.46
CA LEU A 173 -15.01 -4.45 -2.66
C LEU A 173 -15.32 -5.65 -1.79
N PHE A 174 -14.61 -6.75 -1.99
CA PHE A 174 -14.71 -7.96 -1.18
C PHE A 174 -13.68 -7.93 -0.07
N LEU A 175 -14.16 -7.95 1.18
CA LEU A 175 -13.37 -7.80 2.41
C LEU A 175 -13.32 -9.11 3.18
N GLY A 176 -12.27 -9.31 3.96
CA GLY A 176 -12.08 -10.45 4.85
C GLY A 176 -10.61 -10.70 5.14
N LYS A 177 -10.31 -11.51 6.15
CA LYS A 177 -8.93 -11.92 6.49
C LYS A 177 -8.28 -12.65 5.31
N SER A 178 -6.96 -12.78 5.33
CA SER A 178 -6.24 -13.62 4.38
C SER A 178 -6.83 -15.04 4.37
N GLY A 179 -6.97 -15.64 3.19
CA GLY A 179 -7.56 -16.98 3.05
C GLY A 179 -9.10 -17.05 3.11
N THR A 180 -9.82 -15.95 3.35
CA THR A 180 -11.30 -15.95 3.40
C THR A 180 -11.96 -16.22 2.04
N GLY A 181 -11.24 -16.02 0.92
CA GLY A 181 -11.76 -16.26 -0.43
C GLY A 181 -12.10 -14.97 -1.21
N LYS A 182 -11.51 -13.82 -0.86
CA LYS A 182 -11.72 -12.55 -1.59
C LYS A 182 -11.44 -12.68 -3.09
N SER A 183 -10.23 -13.09 -3.45
CA SER A 183 -9.83 -13.30 -4.84
C SER A 183 -10.67 -14.37 -5.54
N THR A 184 -11.02 -15.45 -4.82
CA THR A 184 -11.91 -16.49 -5.34
C THR A 184 -13.29 -15.91 -5.70
N HIS A 185 -13.87 -15.08 -4.83
CA HIS A 185 -15.17 -14.47 -5.08
C HIS A 185 -15.14 -13.48 -6.24
N SER A 186 -14.06 -12.68 -6.35
CA SER A 186 -13.82 -11.83 -7.52
C SER A 186 -13.72 -12.64 -8.82
N GLN A 187 -13.01 -13.77 -8.81
CA GLN A 187 -12.93 -14.66 -9.98
C GLN A 187 -14.30 -15.26 -10.34
N LEU A 188 -15.14 -15.58 -9.36
CA LEU A 188 -16.52 -16.03 -9.63
C LEU A 188 -17.36 -14.92 -10.28
N TRP A 189 -17.19 -13.66 -9.86
CA TRP A 189 -17.84 -12.52 -10.53
C TRP A 189 -17.36 -12.38 -11.98
N LEU A 190 -16.06 -12.43 -12.23
CA LEU A 190 -15.50 -12.38 -13.59
C LEU A 190 -16.03 -13.48 -14.49
N LYS A 191 -16.26 -14.67 -13.92
CA LYS A 191 -16.72 -15.85 -14.66
C LYS A 191 -18.22 -15.84 -14.95
N HIS A 192 -19.04 -15.41 -13.98
CA HIS A 192 -20.48 -15.62 -13.98
C HIS A 192 -21.34 -14.35 -14.13
N ILE A 193 -20.72 -13.17 -13.96
CA ILE A 193 -21.39 -11.87 -14.15
C ILE A 193 -20.79 -11.20 -15.39
N PRO A 194 -21.53 -11.11 -16.50
CA PRO A 194 -21.04 -10.52 -17.75
C PRO A 194 -20.49 -9.11 -17.56
N GLU A 195 -19.51 -8.72 -18.35
CA GLU A 195 -18.88 -7.39 -18.37
C GLU A 195 -18.31 -6.95 -17.01
N THR A 196 -17.92 -7.89 -16.17
CA THR A 196 -17.20 -7.61 -14.92
C THR A 196 -15.70 -7.55 -15.21
N GLU A 197 -15.01 -6.55 -14.66
CA GLU A 197 -13.55 -6.41 -14.71
C GLU A 197 -12.95 -6.45 -13.30
N LEU A 198 -11.75 -7.03 -13.16
CA LEU A 198 -10.95 -6.88 -11.94
C LEU A 198 -10.27 -5.51 -11.95
N LEU A 199 -10.35 -4.75 -10.85
CA LEU A 199 -9.65 -3.48 -10.66
C LEU A 199 -8.36 -3.63 -9.87
N ASN A 200 -8.42 -4.39 -8.77
CA ASN A 200 -7.28 -4.67 -7.90
C ASN A 200 -7.56 -5.93 -7.07
N ASP A 201 -6.53 -6.66 -6.66
CA ASP A 201 -6.66 -7.90 -5.91
C ASP A 201 -5.71 -7.95 -4.71
N ASP A 202 -5.70 -6.92 -3.86
CA ASP A 202 -5.05 -6.94 -2.53
C ASP A 202 -5.18 -5.61 -1.78
N ASN A 203 -4.57 -4.52 -2.30
CA ASN A 203 -4.49 -3.22 -1.62
C ASN A 203 -4.96 -2.07 -2.53
N PRO A 204 -6.25 -2.01 -2.92
CA PRO A 204 -6.81 -0.84 -3.57
C PRO A 204 -6.76 0.37 -2.63
N ALA A 205 -6.70 1.56 -3.23
CA ALA A 205 -6.90 2.80 -2.50
C ALA A 205 -8.38 3.22 -2.57
N ILE A 206 -8.94 3.67 -1.46
CA ILE A 206 -10.23 4.35 -1.43
C ILE A 206 -10.01 5.80 -0.98
N ARG A 207 -10.75 6.72 -1.57
CA ARG A 207 -10.65 8.14 -1.24
C ARG A 207 -12.02 8.76 -1.11
N LEU A 208 -12.21 9.53 -0.03
CA LEU A 208 -13.35 10.42 0.12
C LEU A 208 -12.96 11.79 -0.46
N ILE A 209 -13.63 12.21 -1.52
CA ILE A 209 -13.41 13.50 -2.19
C ILE A 209 -14.75 14.05 -2.69
N ASN A 210 -15.04 15.33 -2.39
CA ASN A 210 -16.29 16.01 -2.79
C ASN A 210 -17.54 15.20 -2.45
N ASP A 211 -17.61 14.64 -1.25
CA ASP A 211 -18.68 13.76 -0.75
C ASP A 211 -18.86 12.42 -1.49
N GLU A 212 -18.04 12.11 -2.47
CA GLU A 212 -18.01 10.83 -3.15
C GLU A 212 -16.91 9.92 -2.62
N VAL A 213 -17.20 8.62 -2.57
CA VAL A 213 -16.22 7.59 -2.20
C VAL A 213 -15.80 6.85 -3.46
N ILE A 214 -14.54 7.04 -3.84
CA ILE A 214 -13.97 6.47 -5.07
C ILE A 214 -12.98 5.37 -4.70
N VAL A 215 -13.01 4.25 -5.42
CA VAL A 215 -11.97 3.21 -5.35
C VAL A 215 -11.05 3.31 -6.56
N TYR A 216 -9.76 3.12 -6.30
CA TYR A 216 -8.68 3.21 -7.27
C TYR A 216 -7.88 1.92 -7.32
N GLY A 217 -7.47 1.53 -8.52
CA GLY A 217 -6.40 0.54 -8.68
C GLY A 217 -5.07 1.11 -8.22
N THR A 218 -4.18 0.23 -7.81
CA THR A 218 -2.89 0.57 -7.22
C THR A 218 -1.76 -0.32 -7.77
N PRO A 219 -0.48 0.04 -7.55
CA PRO A 219 0.65 -0.82 -7.84
C PRO A 219 0.72 -2.08 -6.95
N TRP A 220 -0.07 -2.14 -5.89
CA TRP A 220 -0.06 -3.20 -4.88
C TRP A 220 -1.20 -4.19 -5.15
N SER A 221 -0.87 -5.33 -5.73
CA SER A 221 -1.79 -6.43 -5.99
C SER A 221 -1.23 -7.73 -5.44
N GLY A 222 -2.10 -8.64 -5.04
CA GLY A 222 -1.73 -9.91 -4.44
C GLY A 222 -1.36 -10.99 -5.46
N LYS A 223 -1.95 -12.18 -5.29
CA LYS A 223 -1.66 -13.34 -6.14
C LYS A 223 -2.08 -13.15 -7.60
N THR A 224 -3.09 -12.34 -7.86
CA THR A 224 -3.53 -12.00 -9.21
C THR A 224 -2.92 -10.66 -9.61
N PRO A 225 -1.90 -10.60 -10.48
CA PRO A 225 -1.33 -9.34 -10.94
C PRO A 225 -2.40 -8.48 -11.62
N CYS A 226 -2.71 -7.33 -11.03
CA CYS A 226 -3.68 -6.38 -11.55
C CYS A 226 -3.29 -4.95 -11.16
N TYR A 227 -2.60 -4.25 -12.08
CA TYR A 227 -2.00 -2.94 -11.85
C TYR A 227 -2.67 -1.89 -12.75
N LYS A 228 -3.99 -1.70 -12.57
CA LYS A 228 -4.78 -0.79 -13.40
C LYS A 228 -4.80 0.62 -12.78
N ASN A 229 -4.37 1.63 -13.53
CA ASN A 229 -4.57 3.03 -13.16
C ASN A 229 -5.98 3.49 -13.59
N LYS A 230 -7.00 2.89 -12.97
CA LYS A 230 -8.43 3.19 -13.16
C LYS A 230 -9.06 3.54 -11.83
N GLN A 231 -10.21 4.23 -11.89
CA GLN A 231 -11.01 4.62 -10.72
C GLN A 231 -12.50 4.53 -11.03
N VAL A 232 -13.30 4.19 -10.03
CA VAL A 232 -14.76 4.19 -10.13
C VAL A 232 -15.37 4.53 -8.76
N PRO A 233 -16.60 5.09 -8.71
CA PRO A 233 -17.35 5.20 -7.47
C PRO A 233 -17.59 3.83 -6.82
N ILE A 234 -17.61 3.78 -5.49
CA ILE A 234 -17.91 2.54 -4.76
C ILE A 234 -19.40 2.24 -4.86
N GLY A 235 -19.76 1.03 -5.33
CA GLY A 235 -21.12 0.50 -5.29
C GLY A 235 -21.46 -0.08 -3.93
N ALA A 236 -20.61 -0.99 -3.41
CA ALA A 236 -20.79 -1.59 -2.09
C ALA A 236 -19.51 -2.24 -1.57
N PHE A 237 -19.46 -2.42 -0.26
CA PHE A 237 -18.54 -3.32 0.43
C PHE A 237 -19.22 -4.65 0.76
N VAL A 238 -18.50 -5.75 0.64
CA VAL A 238 -18.99 -7.10 0.95
C VAL A 238 -18.00 -7.82 1.86
N LYS A 239 -18.35 -8.01 3.13
CA LYS A 239 -17.58 -8.84 4.06
C LYS A 239 -17.88 -10.30 3.79
N LEU A 240 -16.85 -11.07 3.43
CA LEU A 240 -16.97 -12.50 3.17
C LEU A 240 -16.76 -13.33 4.44
N LYS A 241 -17.50 -14.43 4.52
CA LYS A 241 -17.28 -15.51 5.50
C LYS A 241 -17.60 -16.85 4.82
N GLN A 242 -16.67 -17.79 4.86
CA GLN A 242 -16.92 -19.18 4.42
C GLN A 242 -18.02 -19.81 5.27
N TYR A 243 -18.99 -20.40 4.61
CA TYR A 243 -20.17 -21.01 5.24
C TYR A 243 -20.81 -22.04 4.31
N PRO A 244 -21.49 -23.08 4.82
CA PRO A 244 -22.09 -24.11 3.97
C PRO A 244 -23.28 -23.62 3.12
N ASP A 245 -23.93 -22.49 3.49
CA ASP A 245 -25.07 -21.92 2.78
C ASP A 245 -24.75 -20.51 2.28
N ASN A 246 -25.37 -20.08 1.16
CA ASN A 246 -25.22 -18.74 0.60
C ASN A 246 -26.28 -17.80 1.22
N ILE A 247 -25.85 -16.90 2.10
CA ILE A 247 -26.70 -15.96 2.81
C ILE A 247 -26.09 -14.57 2.76
N ILE A 248 -26.84 -13.57 2.31
CA ILE A 248 -26.40 -12.18 2.29
C ILE A 248 -27.34 -11.30 3.12
N ARG A 249 -26.77 -10.34 3.84
CA ARG A 249 -27.54 -9.32 4.56
C ARG A 249 -26.81 -7.99 4.55
N ARG A 250 -27.57 -6.89 4.52
CA ARG A 250 -27.03 -5.55 4.72
C ARG A 250 -26.70 -5.35 6.19
N GLU A 251 -25.57 -4.72 6.46
CA GLU A 251 -25.12 -4.42 7.82
C GLU A 251 -25.31 -2.92 8.15
N PRO A 252 -25.55 -2.58 9.43
CA PRO A 252 -25.68 -1.18 9.85
C PRO A 252 -24.33 -0.45 9.78
N PRO A 253 -24.32 0.91 9.72
CA PRO A 253 -23.09 1.73 9.61
C PRO A 253 -22.05 1.44 10.68
N LEU A 254 -22.43 1.15 11.92
CA LEU A 254 -21.49 0.81 12.99
C LEU A 254 -20.68 -0.46 12.68
N LYS A 255 -21.33 -1.48 12.09
CA LYS A 255 -20.63 -2.69 11.64
C LYS A 255 -19.81 -2.45 10.39
N ALA A 256 -20.24 -1.54 9.51
CA ALA A 256 -19.44 -1.09 8.37
C ALA A 256 -18.15 -0.43 8.88
N PHE A 257 -18.23 0.52 9.81
CA PHE A 257 -17.06 1.14 10.43
C PHE A 257 -16.08 0.09 11.01
N ALA A 258 -16.55 -0.81 11.85
CA ALA A 258 -15.70 -1.83 12.47
C ALA A 258 -15.05 -2.77 11.45
N THR A 259 -15.77 -3.12 10.36
CA THR A 259 -15.23 -3.98 9.29
C THR A 259 -14.18 -3.23 8.46
N LEU A 260 -14.44 -1.99 8.09
CA LEU A 260 -13.50 -1.16 7.34
C LEU A 260 -12.24 -0.89 8.15
N LEU A 261 -12.36 -0.58 9.45
CA LEU A 261 -11.23 -0.34 10.33
C LEU A 261 -10.28 -1.54 10.41
N THR A 262 -10.83 -2.75 10.53
CA THR A 262 -10.02 -3.98 10.57
C THR A 262 -9.46 -4.41 9.21
N SER A 263 -9.90 -3.78 8.13
CA SER A 263 -9.43 -4.04 6.77
C SER A 263 -8.51 -2.94 6.22
N THR A 264 -8.34 -1.84 6.98
CA THR A 264 -7.54 -0.67 6.57
C THR A 264 -6.17 -0.69 7.24
N SER A 265 -5.13 -0.32 6.51
CA SER A 265 -3.80 -0.07 7.07
C SER A 265 -3.88 1.05 8.11
N SER A 266 -3.52 0.77 9.35
CA SER A 266 -3.62 1.73 10.45
C SER A 266 -2.47 1.58 11.44
N MET A 267 -2.20 2.63 12.20
CA MET A 267 -1.13 2.73 13.18
C MET A 267 -1.74 3.14 14.53
N LEU A 268 -2.03 2.15 15.37
CA LEU A 268 -2.81 2.32 16.61
C LEU A 268 -2.12 3.20 17.67
N TRP A 269 -0.81 3.27 17.63
CA TRP A 269 0.01 4.03 18.57
C TRP A 269 0.29 5.47 18.15
N ASP A 270 -0.08 5.85 16.92
CA ASP A 270 -0.08 7.24 16.45
C ASP A 270 -1.50 7.79 16.51
N LYS A 271 -1.84 8.43 17.63
CA LYS A 271 -3.20 8.93 17.83
C LYS A 271 -3.66 9.93 16.78
N PRO A 272 -2.88 10.96 16.36
CA PRO A 272 -3.28 11.89 15.33
C PRO A 272 -3.58 11.20 13.98
N LEU A 273 -2.72 10.28 13.54
CA LEU A 273 -2.91 9.51 12.32
C LEU A 273 -4.11 8.58 12.43
N TYR A 274 -4.23 7.87 13.55
CA TYR A 274 -5.35 6.95 13.79
C TYR A 274 -6.70 7.68 13.81
N ASP A 275 -6.79 8.85 14.44
CA ASP A 275 -8.00 9.68 14.43
C ASP A 275 -8.36 10.13 13.00
N LYS A 276 -7.39 10.48 12.14
CA LYS A 276 -7.61 10.78 10.72
C LYS A 276 -8.22 9.59 9.98
N ILE A 277 -7.64 8.41 10.16
CA ILE A 277 -8.13 7.17 9.55
C ILE A 277 -9.56 6.88 10.01
N CYS A 278 -9.82 6.93 11.32
CA CYS A 278 -11.15 6.70 11.90
C CYS A 278 -12.20 7.68 11.38
N ASN A 279 -11.86 8.97 11.28
CA ASN A 279 -12.76 9.98 10.74
C ASN A 279 -13.11 9.70 9.28
N THR A 280 -12.13 9.34 8.45
CA THR A 280 -12.36 8.98 7.05
C THR A 280 -13.21 7.72 6.94
N ILE A 281 -12.92 6.68 7.73
CA ILE A 281 -13.73 5.44 7.76
C ILE A 281 -15.17 5.72 8.20
N SER A 282 -15.37 6.56 9.21
CA SER A 282 -16.71 6.95 9.68
C SER A 282 -17.52 7.62 8.57
N ALA A 283 -16.90 8.56 7.87
CA ALA A 283 -17.54 9.25 6.75
C ALA A 283 -17.90 8.30 5.60
N ILE A 284 -17.03 7.32 5.29
CA ILE A 284 -17.26 6.29 4.26
C ILE A 284 -18.39 5.35 4.69
N ALA A 285 -18.38 4.88 5.95
CA ALA A 285 -19.38 3.95 6.47
C ALA A 285 -20.81 4.54 6.46
N MET A 286 -20.93 5.85 6.53
CA MET A 286 -22.23 6.56 6.41
C MET A 286 -22.70 6.70 4.96
N ARG A 287 -21.81 6.65 3.97
CA ARG A 287 -22.12 6.87 2.55
C ARG A 287 -22.23 5.58 1.74
N CYS A 288 -21.54 4.53 2.15
CA CYS A 288 -21.45 3.29 1.39
C CYS A 288 -22.11 2.13 2.15
N SER A 289 -22.84 1.31 1.44
CA SER A 289 -23.46 0.11 2.03
C SER A 289 -22.43 -0.98 2.26
N LEU A 290 -22.48 -1.64 3.43
CA LEU A 290 -21.77 -2.88 3.69
C LEU A 290 -22.78 -4.05 3.73
N TYR A 291 -22.40 -5.15 3.09
CA TYR A 291 -23.10 -6.42 3.16
C TYR A 291 -22.20 -7.48 3.81
N HIS A 292 -22.81 -8.41 4.52
CA HIS A 292 -22.15 -9.60 5.01
C HIS A 292 -22.64 -10.80 4.20
N LEU A 293 -21.74 -11.39 3.43
CA LEU A 293 -21.98 -12.59 2.63
C LEU A 293 -21.32 -13.78 3.31
N LYS A 294 -22.13 -14.69 3.83
CA LYS A 294 -21.74 -16.04 4.19
C LYS A 294 -21.93 -16.90 2.96
N CYS A 295 -20.93 -17.64 2.50
CA CYS A 295 -21.05 -18.34 1.21
C CYS A 295 -20.08 -19.50 1.04
N ARG A 296 -20.46 -20.37 0.10
CA ARG A 296 -19.57 -21.30 -0.60
C ARG A 296 -18.85 -20.59 -1.76
N PRO A 297 -17.78 -21.16 -2.29
CA PRO A 297 -17.09 -20.64 -3.47
C PRO A 297 -17.75 -21.14 -4.78
N ASP A 298 -19.02 -20.76 -5.05
CA ASP A 298 -19.81 -21.22 -6.18
C ASP A 298 -20.50 -20.09 -6.96
N GLU A 299 -21.09 -20.42 -8.11
CA GLU A 299 -21.81 -19.49 -8.97
C GLU A 299 -23.00 -18.85 -8.25
N GLU A 300 -23.71 -19.61 -7.43
CA GLU A 300 -24.86 -19.12 -6.68
C GLU A 300 -24.46 -17.94 -5.77
N ALA A 301 -23.32 -18.05 -5.07
CA ALA A 301 -22.78 -16.98 -4.24
C ALA A 301 -22.48 -15.70 -5.03
N ALA A 302 -21.92 -15.85 -6.24
CA ALA A 302 -21.65 -14.70 -7.12
C ALA A 302 -22.96 -14.02 -7.55
N ARG A 303 -23.93 -14.78 -8.03
CA ARG A 303 -25.25 -14.26 -8.45
C ARG A 303 -26.03 -13.66 -7.29
N LEU A 304 -25.99 -14.30 -6.10
CA LEU A 304 -26.64 -13.79 -4.90
C LEU A 304 -26.06 -12.44 -4.49
N SER A 305 -24.73 -12.31 -4.44
CA SER A 305 -24.09 -11.04 -4.10
C SER A 305 -24.43 -9.97 -5.14
N PHE A 306 -24.26 -10.26 -6.43
CA PHE A 306 -24.59 -9.34 -7.51
C PHE A 306 -26.02 -8.81 -7.43
N SER A 307 -27.03 -9.69 -7.37
CA SER A 307 -28.44 -9.29 -7.36
C SER A 307 -28.86 -8.44 -6.15
N ASN A 308 -28.12 -8.50 -5.04
CA ASN A 308 -28.43 -7.76 -3.82
C ASN A 308 -27.70 -6.42 -3.70
N ILE A 309 -26.48 -6.31 -4.26
CA ILE A 309 -25.64 -5.12 -4.02
C ILE A 309 -25.59 -4.15 -5.18
N THR A 310 -26.11 -4.52 -6.35
CA THR A 310 -26.14 -3.67 -7.55
C THR A 310 -27.48 -2.96 -7.80
N LYS A 311 -28.43 -3.12 -6.88
CA LYS A 311 -29.75 -2.48 -6.94
C LYS A 311 -29.71 -1.00 -6.62
#